data_8f705f859117478a7542b7039f5f2656
#
_entry.id   8f705f859117478a7542b7039f5f2656
#
_cell.length_a   1.000
_cell.length_b   1.000
_cell.length_c   1.000
_cell.angle_alpha   90.00
_cell.angle_beta   90.00
_cell.angle_gamma   90.00
#
_symmetry.space_group_name_H-M   'P 1'
#
loop_
_entity.id
_entity.type
_entity.pdbx_description
1 polymer ?
#
loop_
_entity_poly.entity_id
_entity_poly.type
_entity_poly.pdbx_seq_one_letter_code
_entity_poly.pdbx_strand_id
1 'polypeptide(L)'
;ELKQILSACKVDFDTIELSFFVYLILYSKRSSIMKEVVIVSAVRTPIGSFGGILSSVSATQLGAFAIKGALQKISLDPSLVEEVILGNVLQANSGQAPARQAAISAGIPNNVACTTINKVCSSGMKAVMIASQSIKAGDNEIVIAGGMENMSAVPYYMDKARSGYRLGDGLVIDGLVKDGLTDVYNKVHMGVCAEICAEEMNFSREQQDEFALESYKRSSEAWSSGRFYDEVVAVEVAQRRANPITVSQDEEYKNINEEKFLKLRTVFKKDGTITAGNAST
;
A
#
# COMPACT_ATOMS: atom_id res chain seq x y z
N GLU A 1 9.92 -23.57 -32.49
CA GLU A 1 10.36 -22.24 -31.96
C GLU A 1 10.95 -22.35 -30.56
N LEU A 2 10.31 -23.00 -29.57
CA LEU A 2 10.83 -23.18 -28.22
C LEU A 2 12.17 -23.93 -28.18
N LYS A 3 12.29 -25.01 -28.99
CA LYS A 3 13.55 -25.78 -29.13
C LYS A 3 14.68 -24.94 -29.74
N GLN A 4 14.37 -24.01 -30.62
CA GLN A 4 15.37 -23.11 -31.21
C GLN A 4 15.84 -22.04 -30.18
N ILE A 5 14.93 -21.51 -29.35
CA ILE A 5 15.26 -20.57 -28.28
C ILE A 5 16.11 -21.26 -27.22
N LEU A 6 15.73 -22.46 -26.77
CA LEU A 6 16.48 -23.24 -25.78
C LEU A 6 17.85 -23.71 -26.28
N SER A 7 17.97 -24.04 -27.58
CA SER A 7 19.22 -24.37 -28.22
C SER A 7 20.17 -23.16 -28.32
N ALA A 8 19.63 -21.97 -28.54
CA ALA A 8 20.42 -20.74 -28.56
C ALA A 8 20.97 -20.34 -27.18
N CYS A 9 20.28 -20.72 -26.11
CA CYS A 9 20.68 -20.42 -24.72
C CYS A 9 21.66 -21.42 -24.13
N LYS A 10 22.00 -22.55 -24.82
CA LYS A 10 22.89 -23.62 -24.32
C LYS A 10 22.57 -24.10 -22.90
N VAL A 11 21.29 -24.21 -22.55
CA VAL A 11 20.84 -24.69 -21.24
C VAL A 11 20.79 -26.20 -21.25
N ASP A 12 21.70 -26.84 -20.51
CA ASP A 12 21.71 -28.29 -20.25
C ASP A 12 20.92 -28.57 -18.97
N PHE A 13 19.82 -29.29 -19.07
CA PHE A 13 18.90 -29.51 -17.96
C PHE A 13 19.37 -30.60 -16.97
N ASP A 14 20.41 -31.35 -17.28
CA ASP A 14 20.86 -32.45 -16.44
C ASP A 14 21.88 -32.02 -15.35
N THR A 15 22.28 -30.72 -15.32
CA THR A 15 23.33 -30.20 -14.43
C THR A 15 22.96 -28.96 -13.64
N ILE A 16 21.67 -28.68 -13.40
CA ILE A 16 21.26 -27.51 -12.62
C ILE A 16 21.40 -27.77 -11.13
N GLU A 17 22.55 -27.38 -10.54
CA GLU A 17 22.67 -27.20 -9.11
C GLU A 17 21.89 -25.93 -8.65
N LEU A 18 21.03 -26.13 -7.65
CA LEU A 18 20.03 -25.18 -7.12
C LEU A 18 20.61 -23.96 -6.36
N SER A 19 21.65 -23.29 -6.85
CA SER A 19 22.30 -22.20 -6.12
C SER A 19 22.26 -20.82 -6.78
N PHE A 20 21.55 -20.62 -7.89
CA PHE A 20 21.44 -19.31 -8.52
C PHE A 20 19.99 -18.93 -8.87
N PHE A 21 19.66 -17.64 -8.69
CA PHE A 21 18.38 -17.06 -9.12
C PHE A 21 18.17 -17.27 -10.62
N VAL A 22 17.33 -18.21 -10.99
CA VAL A 22 16.94 -18.44 -12.39
C VAL A 22 15.77 -17.51 -12.71
N TYR A 23 15.97 -16.52 -13.59
CA TYR A 23 14.88 -15.80 -14.22
C TYR A 23 14.25 -16.70 -15.26
N LEU A 24 13.17 -17.40 -14.91
CA LEU A 24 12.44 -18.25 -15.83
C LEU A 24 11.39 -17.43 -16.59
N ILE A 25 11.60 -17.21 -17.88
CA ILE A 25 10.56 -16.66 -18.76
C ILE A 25 9.74 -17.85 -19.28
N LEU A 26 8.55 -18.02 -18.72
CA LEU A 26 7.60 -19.03 -19.18
C LEU A 26 6.73 -18.45 -20.31
N TYR A 27 6.76 -19.04 -21.48
CA TYR A 27 5.86 -18.75 -22.59
C TYR A 27 4.96 -19.94 -22.87
N SER A 28 3.64 -19.75 -22.79
CA SER A 28 2.66 -20.75 -23.18
C SER A 28 1.73 -20.19 -24.26
N LYS A 29 1.57 -20.91 -25.36
CA LYS A 29 0.55 -20.64 -26.36
C LYS A 29 -0.65 -21.51 -26.05
N ARG A 30 -1.51 -21.08 -25.11
CA ARG A 30 -2.83 -21.69 -24.91
C ARG A 30 -3.89 -20.77 -25.51
N SER A 31 -4.64 -21.29 -26.48
CA SER A 31 -5.93 -20.76 -26.86
C SER A 31 -6.94 -21.27 -25.83
N SER A 32 -7.12 -20.53 -24.74
CA SER A 32 -8.21 -20.76 -23.78
C SER A 32 -9.12 -19.55 -23.79
N ILE A 33 -10.43 -19.79 -23.76
CA ILE A 33 -11.41 -18.77 -23.43
C ILE A 33 -11.02 -18.27 -22.03
N MET A 34 -10.55 -17.04 -21.93
CA MET A 34 -10.17 -16.45 -20.63
C MET A 34 -11.42 -16.35 -19.77
N LYS A 35 -11.32 -16.79 -18.51
CA LYS A 35 -12.40 -16.63 -17.54
C LYS A 35 -12.71 -15.13 -17.36
N GLU A 36 -13.97 -14.77 -17.25
CA GLU A 36 -14.38 -13.45 -16.80
C GLU A 36 -14.04 -13.28 -15.32
N VAL A 37 -13.51 -12.12 -14.95
CA VAL A 37 -13.15 -11.80 -13.57
C VAL A 37 -13.99 -10.61 -13.11
N VAL A 38 -14.68 -10.79 -12.00
CA VAL A 38 -15.56 -9.77 -11.41
C VAL A 38 -15.13 -9.44 -9.99
N ILE A 39 -15.39 -8.20 -9.56
CA ILE A 39 -15.21 -7.77 -8.18
C ILE A 39 -16.54 -7.92 -7.47
N VAL A 40 -16.62 -8.82 -6.50
CA VAL A 40 -17.86 -9.14 -5.76
C VAL A 40 -17.98 -8.39 -4.44
N SER A 41 -16.87 -7.90 -3.89
CA SER A 41 -16.83 -7.08 -2.68
C SER A 41 -15.68 -6.08 -2.77
N ALA A 42 -15.93 -4.86 -2.32
CA ALA A 42 -14.90 -3.83 -2.16
C ALA A 42 -15.19 -3.05 -0.89
N VAL A 43 -14.18 -2.96 -0.01
CA VAL A 43 -14.24 -2.21 1.24
C VAL A 43 -12.87 -1.64 1.58
N ARG A 44 -12.87 -0.67 2.50
CA ARG A 44 -11.65 -0.09 3.07
C ARG A 44 -11.84 0.23 4.54
N THR A 45 -10.77 0.38 5.27
CA THR A 45 -10.79 1.05 6.58
C THR A 45 -10.93 2.56 6.41
N PRO A 46 -11.28 3.31 7.46
CA PRO A 46 -11.05 4.75 7.46
C PRO A 46 -9.58 5.09 7.17
N ILE A 47 -9.34 6.24 6.58
CA ILE A 47 -8.00 6.79 6.37
C ILE A 47 -7.68 7.70 7.56
N GLY A 48 -6.63 7.36 8.32
CA GLY A 48 -6.11 8.18 9.41
C GLY A 48 -5.09 9.20 8.91
N SER A 49 -4.96 10.31 9.61
CA SER A 49 -3.87 11.26 9.41
C SER A 49 -2.54 10.68 9.91
N PHE A 50 -1.42 11.18 9.41
CA PHE A 50 -0.10 10.82 9.94
C PHE A 50 0.02 11.19 11.43
N GLY A 51 0.37 10.20 12.25
CA GLY A 51 0.36 10.36 13.71
C GLY A 51 -1.03 10.47 14.35
N GLY A 52 -2.11 10.28 13.57
CA GLY A 52 -3.50 10.44 14.00
C GLY A 52 -4.10 9.22 14.68
N ILE A 53 -5.42 9.13 14.66
CA ILE A 53 -6.22 8.20 15.47
C ILE A 53 -5.93 6.72 15.21
N LEU A 54 -5.50 6.36 14.00
CA LEU A 54 -5.14 4.99 13.60
C LEU A 54 -3.65 4.67 13.77
N SER A 55 -2.83 5.61 14.22
CA SER A 55 -1.36 5.45 14.29
C SER A 55 -0.89 4.26 15.12
N SER A 56 -1.65 3.84 16.13
CA SER A 56 -1.34 2.71 17.00
C SER A 56 -1.81 1.35 16.47
N VAL A 57 -2.56 1.31 15.36
CA VAL A 57 -3.08 0.08 14.75
C VAL A 57 -2.10 -0.38 13.67
N SER A 58 -1.52 -1.57 13.80
CA SER A 58 -0.55 -2.05 12.80
C SER A 58 -1.17 -2.19 11.41
N ALA A 59 -0.33 -2.08 10.36
CA ALA A 59 -0.78 -2.29 8.98
C ALA A 59 -1.47 -3.66 8.80
N THR A 60 -0.95 -4.71 9.45
CA THR A 60 -1.53 -6.05 9.39
C THR A 60 -2.91 -6.14 10.07
N GLN A 61 -3.12 -5.39 11.15
CA GLN A 61 -4.44 -5.28 11.78
C GLN A 61 -5.43 -4.50 10.90
N LEU A 62 -5.01 -3.38 10.29
CA LEU A 62 -5.84 -2.64 9.33
C LEU A 62 -6.25 -3.54 8.15
N GLY A 63 -5.30 -4.29 7.60
CA GLY A 63 -5.56 -5.29 6.56
C GLY A 63 -6.56 -6.37 7.01
N ALA A 64 -6.45 -6.84 8.25
CA ALA A 64 -7.38 -7.83 8.81
C ALA A 64 -8.81 -7.27 8.93
N PHE A 65 -8.99 -6.03 9.37
CA PHE A 65 -10.31 -5.38 9.40
C PHE A 65 -10.92 -5.30 7.99
N ALA A 66 -10.14 -4.89 6.99
CA ALA A 66 -10.61 -4.80 5.61
C ALA A 66 -10.99 -6.18 5.05
N ILE A 67 -10.16 -7.20 5.22
CA ILE A 67 -10.45 -8.57 4.77
C ILE A 67 -11.75 -9.08 5.43
N LYS A 68 -11.86 -8.96 6.75
CA LYS A 68 -13.04 -9.39 7.49
C LYS A 68 -14.29 -8.66 7.02
N GLY A 69 -14.22 -7.35 6.81
CA GLY A 69 -15.33 -6.56 6.30
C GLY A 69 -15.73 -6.97 4.88
N ALA A 70 -14.77 -7.25 4.00
CA ALA A 70 -15.05 -7.71 2.64
C ALA A 70 -15.80 -9.04 2.62
N LEU A 71 -15.40 -10.00 3.46
CA LEU A 71 -16.06 -11.30 3.60
C LEU A 71 -17.47 -11.14 4.17
N GLN A 72 -17.62 -10.35 5.24
CA GLN A 72 -18.91 -10.11 5.89
C GLN A 72 -19.92 -9.44 4.97
N LYS A 73 -19.49 -8.48 4.16
CA LYS A 73 -20.36 -7.72 3.23
C LYS A 73 -21.12 -8.64 2.26
N ILE A 74 -20.53 -9.73 1.87
CA ILE A 74 -21.13 -10.70 0.94
C ILE A 74 -21.43 -12.06 1.59
N SER A 75 -21.28 -12.17 2.90
CA SER A 75 -21.47 -13.42 3.67
C SER A 75 -20.68 -14.62 3.09
N LEU A 76 -19.45 -14.35 2.61
CA LEU A 76 -18.58 -15.39 2.07
C LEU A 76 -17.91 -16.17 3.21
N ASP A 77 -17.97 -17.51 3.13
CA ASP A 77 -17.21 -18.40 4.02
C ASP A 77 -15.70 -18.21 3.76
N PRO A 78 -14.90 -17.86 4.77
CA PRO A 78 -13.45 -17.72 4.64
C PRO A 78 -12.74 -18.97 4.08
N SER A 79 -13.32 -20.16 4.26
CA SER A 79 -12.76 -21.42 3.76
C SER A 79 -12.79 -21.57 2.23
N LEU A 80 -13.57 -20.74 1.55
CA LEU A 80 -13.65 -20.71 0.08
C LEU A 80 -12.57 -19.84 -0.56
N VAL A 81 -11.83 -19.07 0.24
CA VAL A 81 -10.73 -18.24 -0.27
C VAL A 81 -9.52 -19.12 -0.55
N GLU A 82 -8.97 -19.02 -1.76
CA GLU A 82 -7.86 -19.85 -2.22
C GLU A 82 -6.52 -19.13 -2.12
N GLU A 83 -6.51 -17.79 -2.23
CA GLU A 83 -5.29 -16.97 -2.09
C GLU A 83 -5.60 -15.58 -1.54
N VAL A 84 -4.63 -15.01 -0.80
CA VAL A 84 -4.64 -13.62 -0.33
C VAL A 84 -3.39 -12.90 -0.82
N ILE A 85 -3.55 -11.81 -1.58
CA ILE A 85 -2.46 -11.01 -2.12
C ILE A 85 -2.60 -9.58 -1.63
N LEU A 86 -1.69 -9.12 -0.78
CA LEU A 86 -1.73 -7.76 -0.24
C LEU A 86 -0.47 -6.97 -0.54
N GLY A 87 -0.66 -5.74 -1.00
CA GLY A 87 0.39 -4.74 -1.09
C GLY A 87 0.78 -4.24 0.29
N ASN A 88 2.09 -4.11 0.55
CA ASN A 88 2.63 -3.44 1.72
C ASN A 88 4.04 -2.96 1.40
N VAL A 89 4.30 -1.68 1.53
CA VAL A 89 5.57 -1.05 1.16
C VAL A 89 6.52 -1.02 2.34
N LEU A 90 6.07 -0.51 3.47
CA LEU A 90 6.87 -0.24 4.66
C LEU A 90 6.77 -1.41 5.63
N GLN A 91 7.51 -2.47 5.34
CA GLN A 91 7.40 -3.74 6.06
C GLN A 91 8.31 -3.87 7.29
N ALA A 92 9.21 -2.91 7.51
CA ALA A 92 10.12 -2.94 8.64
C ALA A 92 9.35 -3.00 9.98
N ASN A 93 9.75 -3.91 10.85
CA ASN A 93 9.10 -4.17 12.15
C ASN A 93 7.64 -4.69 12.06
N SER A 94 7.15 -5.04 10.88
CA SER A 94 5.80 -5.63 10.72
C SER A 94 5.76 -7.14 10.98
N GLY A 95 6.90 -7.77 11.21
CA GLY A 95 7.02 -9.22 11.37
C GLY A 95 7.05 -9.97 10.03
N GLN A 96 7.01 -11.29 10.09
CA GLN A 96 7.06 -12.14 8.91
C GLN A 96 5.74 -12.11 8.13
N ALA A 97 5.82 -12.09 6.80
CA ALA A 97 4.70 -12.27 5.88
C ALA A 97 3.45 -11.45 6.26
N PRO A 98 3.51 -10.10 6.17
CA PRO A 98 2.42 -9.23 6.64
C PRO A 98 1.04 -9.59 6.06
N ALA A 99 0.93 -9.97 4.79
CA ALA A 99 -0.34 -10.42 4.19
C ALA A 99 -0.91 -11.66 4.90
N ARG A 100 -0.04 -12.60 5.29
CA ARG A 100 -0.46 -13.79 6.04
C ARG A 100 -0.95 -13.45 7.45
N GLN A 101 -0.28 -12.52 8.13
CA GLN A 101 -0.74 -12.05 9.43
C GLN A 101 -2.15 -11.44 9.35
N ALA A 102 -2.38 -10.58 8.37
CA ALA A 102 -3.69 -9.97 8.12
C ALA A 102 -4.76 -11.03 7.81
N ALA A 103 -4.46 -11.97 6.92
CA ALA A 103 -5.37 -13.06 6.54
C ALA A 103 -5.77 -13.93 7.73
N ILE A 104 -4.82 -14.43 8.51
CA ILE A 104 -5.10 -15.26 9.69
C ILE A 104 -5.90 -14.47 10.74
N SER A 105 -5.53 -13.21 10.99
CA SER A 105 -6.26 -12.34 11.93
C SER A 105 -7.69 -12.04 11.48
N ALA A 106 -7.96 -12.10 10.18
CA ALA A 106 -9.30 -11.96 9.62
C ALA A 106 -10.14 -13.26 9.65
N GLY A 107 -9.55 -14.38 10.03
CA GLY A 107 -10.21 -15.69 10.09
C GLY A 107 -10.05 -16.56 8.81
N ILE A 108 -9.16 -16.18 7.91
CA ILE A 108 -8.81 -17.02 6.75
C ILE A 108 -8.06 -18.27 7.26
N PRO A 109 -8.38 -19.48 6.76
CA PRO A 109 -7.72 -20.72 7.17
C PRO A 109 -6.21 -20.70 6.90
N ASN A 110 -5.46 -21.41 7.72
CA ASN A 110 -4.00 -21.42 7.69
C ASN A 110 -3.39 -22.14 6.48
N ASN A 111 -4.17 -22.89 5.75
CA ASN A 111 -3.77 -23.57 4.49
C ASN A 111 -3.86 -22.65 3.27
N VAL A 112 -4.48 -21.48 3.38
CA VAL A 112 -4.59 -20.51 2.29
C VAL A 112 -3.24 -19.84 2.05
N ALA A 113 -2.80 -19.82 0.79
CA ALA A 113 -1.58 -19.12 0.38
C ALA A 113 -1.72 -17.61 0.56
N CYS A 114 -0.67 -16.94 1.08
CA CYS A 114 -0.70 -15.51 1.30
C CYS A 114 0.59 -14.87 0.78
N THR A 115 0.47 -13.86 -0.07
CA THR A 115 1.60 -13.18 -0.70
C THR A 115 1.58 -11.70 -0.36
N THR A 116 2.71 -11.18 0.15
CA THR A 116 2.92 -9.74 0.32
C THR A 116 3.74 -9.22 -0.86
N ILE A 117 3.25 -8.18 -1.52
CA ILE A 117 3.93 -7.59 -2.67
C ILE A 117 4.27 -6.12 -2.43
N ASN A 118 5.34 -5.66 -3.07
CA ASN A 118 5.74 -4.27 -3.06
C ASN A 118 5.97 -3.77 -4.50
N LYS A 119 5.17 -2.81 -4.91
CA LYS A 119 5.33 -2.01 -6.12
C LYS A 119 5.14 -0.53 -5.77
N VAL A 120 5.73 -0.12 -4.64
CA VAL A 120 5.59 1.23 -4.06
C VAL A 120 4.10 1.61 -3.96
N CYS A 121 3.72 2.85 -4.26
CA CYS A 121 2.35 3.36 -4.11
C CYS A 121 1.28 2.55 -4.88
N SER A 122 1.64 1.81 -5.92
CA SER A 122 0.73 0.96 -6.71
C SER A 122 0.67 -0.50 -6.26
N SER A 123 1.18 -0.83 -5.07
CA SER A 123 1.20 -2.21 -4.56
C SER A 123 -0.19 -2.85 -4.46
N GLY A 124 -1.17 -2.12 -3.92
CA GLY A 124 -2.56 -2.60 -3.83
C GLY A 124 -3.19 -2.86 -5.19
N MET A 125 -3.02 -1.95 -6.15
CA MET A 125 -3.48 -2.14 -7.53
C MET A 125 -2.77 -3.33 -8.19
N LYS A 126 -1.47 -3.50 -7.95
CA LYS A 126 -0.73 -4.65 -8.48
C LYS A 126 -1.22 -5.97 -7.90
N ALA A 127 -1.64 -6.01 -6.64
CA ALA A 127 -2.28 -7.18 -6.03
C ALA A 127 -3.56 -7.56 -6.78
N VAL A 128 -4.44 -6.60 -7.08
CA VAL A 128 -5.66 -6.82 -7.87
C VAL A 128 -5.35 -7.34 -9.28
N MET A 129 -4.31 -6.78 -9.93
CA MET A 129 -3.88 -7.25 -11.25
C MET A 129 -3.39 -8.71 -11.21
N ILE A 130 -2.61 -9.10 -10.19
CA ILE A 130 -2.11 -10.48 -10.04
C ILE A 130 -3.27 -11.43 -9.76
N ALA A 131 -4.20 -11.06 -8.87
CA ALA A 131 -5.40 -11.85 -8.60
C ALA A 131 -6.22 -12.08 -9.88
N SER A 132 -6.44 -11.03 -10.67
CA SER A 132 -7.13 -11.15 -11.96
C SER A 132 -6.39 -12.09 -12.93
N GLN A 133 -5.06 -12.03 -12.96
CA GLN A 133 -4.25 -12.91 -13.79
C GLN A 133 -4.36 -14.37 -13.33
N SER A 134 -4.29 -14.63 -12.02
CA SER A 134 -4.41 -15.96 -11.42
C SER A 134 -5.77 -16.61 -11.74
N ILE A 135 -6.87 -15.85 -11.60
CA ILE A 135 -8.23 -16.34 -11.95
C ILE A 135 -8.34 -16.62 -13.46
N LYS A 136 -7.82 -15.74 -14.32
CA LYS A 136 -7.83 -15.94 -15.78
C LYS A 136 -6.99 -17.13 -16.22
N ALA A 137 -5.88 -17.40 -15.53
CA ALA A 137 -5.02 -18.55 -15.77
C ALA A 137 -5.68 -19.87 -15.32
N GLY A 138 -6.64 -19.80 -14.42
CA GLY A 138 -7.33 -20.96 -13.84
C GLY A 138 -6.62 -21.53 -12.62
N ASP A 139 -5.69 -20.79 -12.03
CA ASP A 139 -4.97 -21.19 -10.82
C ASP A 139 -5.88 -21.06 -9.58
N ASN A 140 -6.74 -20.03 -9.56
CA ASN A 140 -7.67 -19.75 -8.48
C ASN A 140 -9.06 -19.38 -9.01
N GLU A 141 -10.08 -19.44 -8.14
CA GLU A 141 -11.44 -18.97 -8.41
C GLU A 141 -11.82 -17.79 -7.50
N ILE A 142 -11.41 -17.81 -6.23
CA ILE A 142 -11.72 -16.77 -5.23
C ILE A 142 -10.43 -16.28 -4.59
N VAL A 143 -10.10 -15.01 -4.85
CA VAL A 143 -8.88 -14.37 -4.36
C VAL A 143 -9.22 -13.07 -3.64
N ILE A 144 -8.61 -12.85 -2.48
CA ILE A 144 -8.63 -11.55 -1.80
C ILE A 144 -7.39 -10.76 -2.23
N ALA A 145 -7.61 -9.56 -2.75
CA ALA A 145 -6.54 -8.68 -3.20
C ALA A 145 -6.74 -7.25 -2.69
N GLY A 146 -5.67 -6.59 -2.30
CA GLY A 146 -5.72 -5.22 -1.81
C GLY A 146 -4.37 -4.72 -1.34
N GLY A 147 -4.38 -3.85 -0.33
CA GLY A 147 -3.18 -3.34 0.31
C GLY A 147 -3.45 -2.87 1.73
N MET A 148 -2.38 -2.70 2.47
CA MET A 148 -2.39 -2.21 3.84
C MET A 148 -1.14 -1.40 4.10
N GLU A 149 -1.25 -0.33 4.86
CA GLU A 149 -0.09 0.49 5.24
C GLU A 149 -0.36 1.24 6.54
N ASN A 150 0.66 1.41 7.37
CA ASN A 150 0.65 2.37 8.45
C ASN A 150 1.99 3.13 8.48
N MET A 151 2.00 4.30 7.87
CA MET A 151 3.20 5.13 7.76
C MET A 151 3.64 5.68 9.13
N SER A 152 2.71 5.87 10.06
CA SER A 152 3.00 6.35 11.43
C SER A 152 3.75 5.33 12.28
N ALA A 153 3.66 4.04 11.97
CA ALA A 153 4.29 2.97 12.72
C ALA A 153 5.67 2.55 12.19
N VAL A 154 6.18 3.22 11.17
CA VAL A 154 7.47 2.89 10.57
C VAL A 154 8.61 3.24 11.53
N PRO A 155 9.55 2.31 11.81
CA PRO A 155 10.64 2.57 12.73
C PRO A 155 11.73 3.42 12.11
N TYR A 156 12.54 4.02 12.98
CA TYR A 156 13.82 4.59 12.61
C TYR A 156 14.89 3.50 12.56
N TYR A 157 15.89 3.65 11.69
CA TYR A 157 16.98 2.69 11.48
C TYR A 157 18.30 3.19 12.04
N MET A 158 19.06 2.27 12.60
CA MET A 158 20.46 2.41 12.91
C MET A 158 21.23 1.39 12.06
N ASP A 159 21.63 1.77 10.86
CA ASP A 159 22.17 0.88 9.82
C ASP A 159 23.42 0.11 10.25
N LYS A 160 24.27 0.71 11.08
CA LYS A 160 25.50 0.11 11.61
C LYS A 160 25.34 -0.60 12.95
N ALA A 161 24.14 -0.62 13.55
CA ALA A 161 23.97 -1.19 14.89
C ALA A 161 24.37 -2.67 14.97
N ARG A 162 24.14 -3.45 13.91
CA ARG A 162 24.50 -4.88 13.86
C ARG A 162 26.02 -5.12 13.88
N SER A 163 26.78 -4.28 13.22
CA SER A 163 28.26 -4.36 13.19
C SER A 163 28.94 -3.48 14.24
N GLY A 164 28.20 -2.60 14.88
CA GLY A 164 28.62 -1.68 15.93
C GLY A 164 29.12 -0.33 15.43
N TYR A 165 28.99 0.67 16.29
CA TYR A 165 29.53 2.03 16.13
C TYR A 165 30.84 2.09 16.93
N ARG A 166 31.99 2.01 16.25
CA ARG A 166 33.29 1.84 16.90
C ARG A 166 33.85 3.16 17.47
N LEU A 167 33.74 4.25 16.73
CA LEU A 167 34.22 5.58 17.11
C LEU A 167 33.45 6.66 16.35
N GLY A 168 33.09 7.74 17.03
CA GLY A 168 32.30 8.86 16.49
C GLY A 168 30.80 8.63 16.57
N ASP A 169 30.05 9.57 16.06
CA ASP A 169 28.57 9.59 16.13
C ASP A 169 27.92 8.58 15.18
N GLY A 170 26.68 8.17 15.50
CA GLY A 170 25.81 7.38 14.66
C GLY A 170 24.62 8.20 14.17
N LEU A 171 24.07 7.84 13.00
CA LEU A 171 22.85 8.43 12.48
C LEU A 171 21.66 7.54 12.81
N VAL A 172 20.53 8.18 13.13
CA VAL A 172 19.21 7.57 13.20
C VAL A 172 18.46 8.00 11.97
N ILE A 173 18.07 7.03 11.12
CA ILE A 173 17.51 7.27 9.79
C ILE A 173 16.00 7.02 9.85
N ASP A 174 15.19 7.99 9.42
CA ASP A 174 13.76 7.81 9.30
C ASP A 174 13.44 6.77 8.22
N GLY A 175 12.88 5.63 8.65
CA GLY A 175 12.52 4.53 7.75
C GLY A 175 11.41 4.90 6.78
N LEU A 176 10.46 5.74 7.17
CA LEU A 176 9.41 6.21 6.29
C LEU A 176 9.98 7.02 5.12
N VAL A 177 10.83 7.99 5.41
CA VAL A 177 11.47 8.83 4.39
C VAL A 177 12.41 7.98 3.53
N LYS A 178 13.20 7.11 4.15
CA LYS A 178 14.19 6.27 3.47
C LYS A 178 13.58 5.33 2.45
N ASP A 179 12.56 4.56 2.87
CA ASP A 179 12.03 3.44 2.08
C ASP A 179 10.75 3.78 1.32
N GLY A 180 10.02 4.83 1.76
CA GLY A 180 8.75 5.22 1.15
C GLY A 180 8.76 6.51 0.35
N LEU A 181 9.58 7.48 0.75
CA LEU A 181 9.47 8.86 0.23
C LEU A 181 10.76 9.39 -0.44
N THR A 182 11.78 8.56 -0.63
CA THR A 182 13.03 8.96 -1.30
C THR A 182 13.16 8.27 -2.66
N ASP A 183 13.33 9.06 -3.72
CA ASP A 183 13.81 8.56 -5.00
C ASP A 183 15.27 8.09 -4.83
N VAL A 184 15.48 6.80 -5.01
CA VAL A 184 16.79 6.16 -4.75
C VAL A 184 17.85 6.50 -5.79
N TYR A 185 17.43 6.89 -6.98
CA TYR A 185 18.32 7.22 -8.10
C TYR A 185 18.90 8.62 -7.96
N ASN A 186 18.03 9.62 -7.77
CA ASN A 186 18.42 11.01 -7.61
C ASN A 186 18.65 11.41 -6.14
N LYS A 187 18.31 10.54 -5.18
CA LYS A 187 18.46 10.76 -3.74
C LYS A 187 17.71 12.00 -3.24
N VAL A 188 16.53 12.24 -3.77
CA VAL A 188 15.67 13.36 -3.40
C VAL A 188 14.34 12.87 -2.84
N HIS A 189 13.71 13.68 -2.02
CA HIS A 189 12.38 13.40 -1.48
C HIS A 189 11.32 13.48 -2.60
N MET A 190 10.23 12.67 -2.51
CA MET A 190 9.12 12.69 -3.48
C MET A 190 8.51 14.08 -3.66
N GLY A 191 8.50 14.93 -2.63
CA GLY A 191 8.07 16.32 -2.74
C GLY A 191 8.96 17.16 -3.66
N VAL A 192 10.26 16.86 -3.74
CA VAL A 192 11.16 17.50 -4.72
C VAL A 192 10.83 17.02 -6.13
N CYS A 193 10.49 15.73 -6.30
CA CYS A 193 10.02 15.21 -7.59
C CYS A 193 8.70 15.89 -8.02
N ALA A 194 7.82 16.19 -7.07
CA ALA A 194 6.59 16.93 -7.34
C ALA A 194 6.88 18.38 -7.77
N GLU A 195 7.87 19.06 -7.16
CA GLU A 195 8.30 20.41 -7.60
C GLU A 195 8.88 20.37 -9.03
N ILE A 196 9.69 19.36 -9.36
CA ILE A 196 10.21 19.18 -10.73
C ILE A 196 9.06 18.99 -11.72
N CYS A 197 8.10 18.13 -11.39
CA CYS A 197 6.92 17.91 -12.23
C CYS A 197 6.09 19.19 -12.41
N ALA A 198 5.88 19.95 -11.34
CA ALA A 198 5.15 21.23 -11.40
C ALA A 198 5.85 22.25 -12.31
N GLU A 199 7.19 22.31 -12.24
CA GLU A 199 8.01 23.19 -13.06
C GLU A 199 7.98 22.77 -14.54
N GLU A 200 8.21 21.50 -14.84
CA GLU A 200 8.21 20.97 -16.21
C GLU A 200 6.84 21.08 -16.89
N MET A 201 5.76 20.88 -16.15
CA MET A 201 4.38 20.92 -16.66
C MET A 201 3.74 22.31 -16.53
N ASN A 202 4.48 23.29 -15.97
CA ASN A 202 4.00 24.65 -15.72
C ASN A 202 2.74 24.73 -14.87
N PHE A 203 2.62 23.88 -13.84
CA PHE A 203 1.55 23.98 -12.85
C PHE A 203 1.85 25.08 -11.83
N SER A 204 0.95 26.05 -11.72
CA SER A 204 1.10 27.12 -10.72
C SER A 204 0.74 26.62 -9.31
N ARG A 205 1.16 27.36 -8.30
CA ARG A 205 0.77 27.15 -6.91
C ARG A 205 -0.75 27.21 -6.74
N GLU A 206 -1.39 28.17 -7.37
CA GLU A 206 -2.84 28.41 -7.29
C GLU A 206 -3.62 27.23 -7.87
N GLN A 207 -3.21 26.69 -9.01
CA GLN A 207 -3.84 25.51 -9.61
C GLN A 207 -3.76 24.29 -8.70
N GLN A 208 -2.62 24.08 -8.04
CA GLN A 208 -2.43 22.98 -7.10
C GLN A 208 -3.25 23.17 -5.84
N ASP A 209 -3.30 24.37 -5.29
CA ASP A 209 -4.12 24.70 -4.14
C ASP A 209 -5.62 24.55 -4.44
N GLU A 210 -6.09 25.01 -5.60
CA GLU A 210 -7.48 24.84 -6.04
C GLU A 210 -7.87 23.36 -6.16
N PHE A 211 -7.00 22.55 -6.76
CA PHE A 211 -7.22 21.10 -6.87
C PHE A 211 -7.30 20.43 -5.50
N ALA A 212 -6.42 20.77 -4.59
CA ALA A 212 -6.42 20.23 -3.23
C ALA A 212 -7.67 20.65 -2.44
N LEU A 213 -8.05 21.94 -2.49
CA LEU A 213 -9.28 22.43 -1.85
C LEU A 213 -10.54 21.74 -2.38
N GLU A 214 -10.63 21.54 -3.70
CA GLU A 214 -11.72 20.78 -4.31
C GLU A 214 -11.73 19.31 -3.86
N SER A 215 -10.56 18.69 -3.67
CA SER A 215 -10.44 17.33 -3.12
C SER A 215 -10.98 17.25 -1.69
N TYR A 216 -10.62 18.18 -0.82
CA TYR A 216 -11.17 18.26 0.55
C TYR A 216 -12.68 18.46 0.55
N LYS A 217 -13.18 19.37 -0.30
CA LYS A 217 -14.62 19.60 -0.47
C LYS A 217 -15.37 18.35 -0.90
N ARG A 218 -14.88 17.65 -1.92
CA ARG A 218 -15.47 16.38 -2.39
C ARG A 218 -15.49 15.31 -1.30
N SER A 219 -14.41 15.18 -0.54
CA SER A 219 -14.35 14.28 0.62
C SER A 219 -15.42 14.62 1.65
N SER A 220 -15.53 15.89 2.03
CA SER A 220 -16.54 16.37 2.99
C SER A 220 -17.98 16.13 2.49
N GLU A 221 -18.25 16.42 1.23
CA GLU A 221 -19.56 16.18 0.60
C GLU A 221 -19.90 14.69 0.52
N ALA A 222 -18.91 13.84 0.20
CA ALA A 222 -19.10 12.39 0.14
C ALA A 222 -19.44 11.82 1.53
N TRP A 223 -18.79 12.26 2.59
CA TRP A 223 -19.11 11.88 3.95
C TRP A 223 -20.48 12.39 4.40
N SER A 224 -20.78 13.67 4.17
CA SER A 224 -22.07 14.25 4.57
C SER A 224 -23.26 13.65 3.84
N SER A 225 -23.08 13.23 2.58
CA SER A 225 -24.09 12.55 1.77
C SER A 225 -24.14 11.02 1.94
N GLY A 226 -23.29 10.45 2.78
CA GLY A 226 -23.26 9.01 3.06
C GLY A 226 -22.66 8.13 1.96
N ARG A 227 -22.01 8.70 0.95
CA ARG A 227 -21.44 7.93 -0.19
C ARG A 227 -20.41 6.88 0.21
N PHE A 228 -19.71 7.08 1.35
CA PHE A 228 -18.68 6.16 1.81
C PHE A 228 -19.19 5.09 2.79
N TYR A 229 -20.46 5.16 3.24
CA TYR A 229 -20.95 4.24 4.28
C TYR A 229 -20.93 2.77 3.86
N ASP A 230 -21.13 2.49 2.57
CA ASP A 230 -21.14 1.12 2.06
C ASP A 230 -19.73 0.53 1.85
N GLU A 231 -18.69 1.35 1.85
CA GLU A 231 -17.32 0.88 1.61
C GLU A 231 -16.45 0.88 2.86
N VAL A 232 -16.79 1.68 3.88
CA VAL A 232 -15.94 1.85 5.06
C VAL A 232 -16.29 0.85 6.15
N VAL A 233 -15.29 0.08 6.55
CA VAL A 233 -15.34 -0.85 7.69
C VAL A 233 -14.76 -0.17 8.92
N ALA A 234 -15.53 -0.11 10.00
CA ALA A 234 -15.09 0.48 11.25
C ALA A 234 -13.88 -0.27 11.84
N VAL A 235 -12.98 0.47 12.45
CA VAL A 235 -11.77 -0.04 13.13
C VAL A 235 -11.88 0.21 14.62
N GLU A 236 -11.73 -0.85 15.40
CA GLU A 236 -11.63 -0.76 16.86
C GLU A 236 -10.20 -0.45 17.28
N VAL A 237 -9.99 0.71 17.87
CA VAL A 237 -8.68 1.19 18.34
C VAL A 237 -8.60 0.99 19.86
N ALA A 238 -7.73 0.08 20.29
CA ALA A 238 -7.49 -0.18 21.70
C ALA A 238 -6.94 1.08 22.42
N GLN A 239 -7.46 1.35 23.61
CA GLN A 239 -7.03 2.44 24.46
C GLN A 239 -6.32 1.89 25.70
N ARG A 240 -5.23 2.54 26.13
CA ARG A 240 -4.37 2.04 27.21
C ARG A 240 -5.13 1.87 28.55
N ARG A 241 -6.10 2.73 28.86
CA ARG A 241 -6.81 2.76 30.15
C ARG A 241 -8.30 3.06 30.01
N ALA A 242 -8.88 2.86 28.82
CA ALA A 242 -10.28 3.12 28.53
C ALA A 242 -10.82 2.04 27.58
N ASN A 243 -12.12 2.04 27.37
CA ASN A 243 -12.72 1.18 26.35
C ASN A 243 -12.16 1.51 24.96
N PRO A 244 -12.06 0.53 24.05
CA PRO A 244 -11.72 0.78 22.67
C PRO A 244 -12.61 1.85 22.06
N ILE A 245 -12.06 2.64 21.15
CA ILE A 245 -12.84 3.59 20.36
C ILE A 245 -13.08 3.03 18.97
N THR A 246 -14.30 3.22 18.46
CA THR A 246 -14.68 2.82 17.10
C THR A 246 -14.40 3.98 16.16
N VAL A 247 -13.52 3.78 15.21
CA VAL A 247 -13.21 4.74 14.14
C VAL A 247 -13.92 4.29 12.87
N SER A 248 -14.86 5.08 12.36
CA SER A 248 -15.71 4.75 11.23
C SER A 248 -15.72 5.82 10.12
N GLN A 249 -14.90 6.85 10.26
CA GLN A 249 -14.80 7.95 9.28
C GLN A 249 -13.35 8.32 9.07
N ASP A 250 -13.03 8.80 7.87
CA ASP A 250 -11.73 9.39 7.55
C ASP A 250 -11.45 10.58 8.45
N GLU A 251 -10.18 10.81 8.75
CA GLU A 251 -9.76 11.84 9.70
C GLU A 251 -9.39 13.15 8.98
N GLU A 252 -8.60 13.08 7.91
CA GLU A 252 -7.89 14.20 7.32
C GLU A 252 -8.80 15.29 6.76
N TYR A 253 -9.89 14.93 6.08
CA TYR A 253 -10.80 15.91 5.47
C TYR A 253 -11.44 16.90 6.46
N LYS A 254 -11.42 16.56 7.76
CA LYS A 254 -11.93 17.41 8.85
C LYS A 254 -10.92 18.47 9.31
N ASN A 255 -9.66 18.29 8.96
CA ASN A 255 -8.55 19.09 9.47
C ASN A 255 -8.29 20.36 8.65
N ILE A 256 -9.00 20.56 7.55
CA ILE A 256 -8.79 21.72 6.67
C ILE A 256 -9.18 23.04 7.34
N ASN A 257 -8.33 24.04 7.16
CA ASN A 257 -8.63 25.44 7.45
C ASN A 257 -8.27 26.27 6.23
N GLU A 258 -9.27 26.64 5.44
CA GLU A 258 -9.10 27.32 4.14
C GLU A 258 -8.32 28.64 4.25
N GLU A 259 -8.55 29.44 5.31
CA GLU A 259 -7.84 30.70 5.49
C GLU A 259 -6.34 30.53 5.71
N LYS A 260 -5.95 29.45 6.39
CA LYS A 260 -4.54 29.10 6.64
C LYS A 260 -3.93 28.40 5.45
N PHE A 261 -4.72 27.63 4.72
CA PHE A 261 -4.27 26.79 3.61
C PHE A 261 -3.52 27.61 2.55
N LEU A 262 -4.11 28.70 2.08
CA LEU A 262 -3.53 29.58 1.06
C LEU A 262 -2.27 30.31 1.53
N LYS A 263 -2.02 30.37 2.85
CA LYS A 263 -0.86 31.03 3.48
C LYS A 263 0.26 30.05 3.82
N LEU A 264 0.10 28.76 3.52
CA LEU A 264 1.11 27.74 3.80
C LEU A 264 2.40 28.02 3.02
N ARG A 265 3.53 27.84 3.72
CA ARG A 265 4.86 27.95 3.10
C ARG A 265 5.17 26.69 2.30
N THR A 266 5.97 26.85 1.26
CA THR A 266 6.52 25.74 0.50
C THR A 266 7.49 24.92 1.36
N VAL A 267 7.51 23.60 1.17
CA VAL A 267 8.20 22.66 2.07
C VAL A 267 9.49 22.12 1.44
N PHE A 268 9.48 21.83 0.14
CA PHE A 268 10.55 21.04 -0.50
C PHE A 268 11.53 21.89 -1.31
N LYS A 269 11.10 23.06 -1.75
CA LYS A 269 11.93 23.99 -2.54
C LYS A 269 11.66 25.42 -2.06
N LYS A 270 12.72 26.23 -1.89
CA LYS A 270 12.57 27.67 -1.66
C LYS A 270 11.89 28.26 -2.90
N ASP A 271 10.86 29.05 -2.69
CA ASP A 271 10.04 29.63 -3.76
C ASP A 271 9.40 28.55 -4.70
N GLY A 272 9.17 27.36 -4.18
CA GLY A 272 8.46 26.27 -4.83
C GLY A 272 6.94 26.45 -4.79
N THR A 273 6.23 25.37 -5.09
CA THR A 273 4.76 25.36 -5.18
C THR A 273 4.10 24.35 -4.23
N ILE A 274 4.86 23.35 -3.76
CA ILE A 274 4.33 22.28 -2.92
C ILE A 274 4.35 22.69 -1.44
N THR A 275 3.20 22.53 -0.79
CA THR A 275 2.99 22.83 0.63
C THR A 275 2.47 21.60 1.38
N ALA A 276 2.40 21.67 2.71
CA ALA A 276 1.75 20.64 3.50
C ALA A 276 0.24 20.47 3.20
N GLY A 277 -0.40 21.48 2.61
CA GLY A 277 -1.83 21.43 2.29
C GLY A 277 -2.14 20.85 0.90
N ASN A 278 -1.28 21.09 -0.10
CA ASN A 278 -1.48 20.59 -1.45
C ASN A 278 -0.64 19.32 -1.77
N ALA A 279 0.26 18.90 -0.89
CA ALA A 279 0.88 17.60 -0.95
C ALA A 279 -0.12 16.50 -0.55
N SER A 280 0.12 15.27 -1.01
CA SER A 280 -0.62 14.09 -0.51
C SER A 280 -0.33 13.87 0.98
N THR A 281 -1.36 13.68 1.77
CA THR A 281 -1.31 13.47 3.22
C THR A 281 -1.82 12.07 3.59
#